data_dec6270668b3264003de34bef22e4d94
#
_entry.id   dec6270668b3264003de34bef22e4d94
#
_cell.length_a   1.000
_cell.length_b   1.000
_cell.length_c   1.000
_cell.angle_alpha   90.00
_cell.angle_beta   90.00
_cell.angle_gamma   90.00
#
_symmetry.space_group_name_H-M   'P 1'
#
loop_
_entity.id
_entity.type
_entity.pdbx_description
1 polymer ?
#
loop_
_entity_poly.entity_id
_entity_poly.type
_entity_poly.pdbx_seq_one_letter_code
_entity_poly.pdbx_strand_id
1 'polypeptide(L)'
;MKFVQTFASLADIELPAKTPKPTVLEGSPAEASVTLWTAVDGTMRIGVWECTPGRFPSNREAASETCYILKGRVRLTNEDGSSKEVGAGEMLVLPRGWKGEWAILEETRKIFVIHNDAV
;
A
#
# COMPACT_ATOMS: atom_id res chain seq x y z
N MET A 1 27.50 10.38 -12.25
CA MET A 1 26.39 10.37 -13.22
C MET A 1 25.29 9.45 -12.72
N LYS A 2 24.06 9.87 -12.86
CA LYS A 2 22.91 9.09 -12.45
C LYS A 2 22.15 8.60 -13.68
N PHE A 3 21.64 7.38 -13.61
CA PHE A 3 20.91 6.77 -14.72
C PHE A 3 19.45 6.56 -14.33
N VAL A 4 18.55 6.67 -15.33
CA VAL A 4 17.14 6.34 -15.13
C VAL A 4 17.02 4.84 -14.80
N GLN A 5 16.11 4.52 -13.88
CA GLN A 5 15.75 3.15 -13.55
C GLN A 5 14.30 2.94 -13.98
N THR A 6 14.01 1.79 -14.55
CA THR A 6 12.67 1.48 -15.04
C THR A 6 12.22 0.13 -14.51
N PHE A 7 10.92 0.00 -14.29
CA PHE A 7 10.32 -1.23 -13.78
C PHE A 7 9.06 -1.48 -14.62
N ALA A 8 8.92 -2.68 -15.14
CA ALA A 8 7.83 -3.02 -16.06
C ALA A 8 6.98 -4.17 -15.52
N SER A 9 5.80 -4.33 -16.10
CA SER A 9 4.90 -5.45 -15.83
C SER A 9 4.51 -5.57 -14.35
N LEU A 10 4.32 -4.45 -13.69
CA LEU A 10 4.09 -4.43 -12.23
C LEU A 10 2.83 -5.16 -11.81
N ALA A 11 1.83 -5.26 -12.70
CA ALA A 11 0.62 -6.03 -12.43
C ALA A 11 0.90 -7.54 -12.34
N ASP A 12 2.01 -8.00 -12.93
CA ASP A 12 2.29 -9.43 -13.11
C ASP A 12 3.59 -9.92 -12.48
N ILE A 13 4.40 -9.02 -11.91
CA ILE A 13 5.67 -9.45 -11.31
C ILE A 13 5.40 -10.44 -10.17
N GLU A 14 6.29 -11.41 -10.04
CA GLU A 14 6.19 -12.40 -8.99
C GLU A 14 6.54 -11.78 -7.64
N LEU A 15 5.69 -12.04 -6.65
CA LEU A 15 5.92 -11.63 -5.27
C LEU A 15 6.26 -12.87 -4.43
N PRO A 16 6.93 -12.68 -3.26
CA PRO A 16 7.15 -13.78 -2.35
C PRO A 16 5.82 -14.38 -1.87
N ALA A 17 5.88 -15.54 -1.22
CA ALA A 17 4.70 -16.17 -0.64
C ALA A 17 4.04 -15.21 0.36
N LYS A 18 2.71 -15.14 0.32
CA LYS A 18 1.96 -14.27 1.23
C LYS A 18 2.05 -14.78 2.67
N THR A 19 2.15 -13.84 3.59
CA THR A 19 2.14 -14.12 5.03
C THR A 19 0.96 -13.39 5.68
N PRO A 20 0.37 -13.97 6.76
CA PRO A 20 -0.74 -13.32 7.45
C PRO A 20 -0.38 -11.92 7.95
N LYS A 21 -1.34 -11.01 7.90
CA LYS A 21 -1.20 -9.71 8.56
C LYS A 21 -1.05 -9.94 10.07
N PRO A 22 -0.13 -9.23 10.74
CA PRO A 22 0.10 -9.43 12.18
C PRO A 22 -1.06 -8.98 13.07
N THR A 23 -1.82 -7.99 12.63
CA THR A 23 -3.00 -7.49 13.36
C THR A 23 -4.18 -7.45 12.42
N VAL A 24 -5.27 -8.09 12.81
CA VAL A 24 -6.45 -8.29 11.96
C VAL A 24 -7.70 -7.91 12.72
N LEU A 25 -8.62 -7.22 12.05
CA LEU A 25 -9.94 -6.87 12.57
C LEU A 25 -11.01 -7.83 12.05
N GLU A 26 -10.86 -8.34 10.84
CA GLU A 26 -11.83 -9.24 10.22
C GLU A 26 -11.16 -10.07 9.14
N GLY A 27 -11.54 -11.35 9.05
CA GLY A 27 -11.04 -12.26 8.04
C GLY A 27 -9.63 -12.75 8.31
N SER A 28 -8.97 -13.21 7.26
CA SER A 28 -7.60 -13.73 7.34
C SER A 28 -6.73 -13.14 6.22
N PRO A 29 -6.58 -11.81 6.16
CA PRO A 29 -5.80 -11.20 5.09
C PRO A 29 -4.34 -11.59 5.17
N ALA A 30 -3.78 -11.92 4.02
CA ALA A 30 -2.37 -12.28 3.86
C ALA A 30 -1.75 -11.39 2.79
N GLU A 31 -0.50 -10.99 3.01
CA GLU A 31 0.17 -9.99 2.18
C GLU A 31 1.53 -10.45 1.71
N ALA A 32 1.98 -9.86 0.61
CA ALA A 32 3.34 -9.98 0.10
C ALA A 32 3.73 -8.66 -0.56
N SER A 33 5.02 -8.35 -0.55
CA SER A 33 5.50 -7.13 -1.20
C SER A 33 6.93 -7.30 -1.68
N VAL A 34 7.33 -6.40 -2.59
CA VAL A 34 8.71 -6.24 -3.02
C VAL A 34 9.01 -4.76 -3.11
N THR A 35 10.19 -4.37 -2.62
CA THR A 35 10.69 -3.01 -2.81
C THR A 35 11.49 -2.97 -4.09
N LEU A 36 11.13 -2.06 -4.99
CA LEU A 36 11.79 -1.90 -6.28
C LEU A 36 12.96 -0.92 -6.20
N TRP A 37 12.83 0.13 -5.40
CA TRP A 37 13.83 1.17 -5.28
C TRP A 37 13.71 1.89 -3.95
N THR A 38 14.87 2.27 -3.40
CA THR A 38 14.93 3.06 -2.16
C THR A 38 15.88 4.23 -2.41
N ALA A 39 15.49 5.44 -2.02
CA ALA A 39 16.35 6.60 -2.08
C ALA A 39 17.58 6.41 -1.19
N VAL A 40 18.72 6.97 -1.62
CA VAL A 40 20.00 6.82 -0.90
C VAL A 40 19.89 7.27 0.55
N ASP A 41 19.16 8.35 0.82
CA ASP A 41 18.97 8.89 2.16
C ASP A 41 17.81 8.20 2.93
N GLY A 42 17.18 7.21 2.34
CA GLY A 42 16.08 6.47 2.96
C GLY A 42 14.75 7.20 3.04
N THR A 43 14.63 8.39 2.43
CA THR A 43 13.41 9.21 2.53
C THR A 43 12.27 8.75 1.65
N MET A 44 12.54 7.88 0.71
CA MET A 44 11.50 7.38 -0.21
C MET A 44 11.80 5.94 -0.60
N ARG A 45 10.77 5.13 -0.69
CA ARG A 45 10.86 3.82 -1.33
C ARG A 45 9.59 3.52 -2.11
N ILE A 46 9.77 2.82 -3.21
CA ILE A 46 8.67 2.41 -4.07
C ILE A 46 8.67 0.89 -4.22
N GLY A 47 7.49 0.34 -4.39
CA GLY A 47 7.37 -1.10 -4.55
C GLY A 47 5.97 -1.53 -4.96
N VAL A 48 5.76 -2.85 -4.88
CA VAL A 48 4.48 -3.49 -5.19
C VAL A 48 4.05 -4.31 -3.99
N TRP A 49 2.79 -4.23 -3.64
CA TRP A 49 2.18 -4.94 -2.53
C TRP A 49 0.88 -5.60 -2.98
N GLU A 50 0.60 -6.78 -2.46
CA GLU A 50 -0.62 -7.51 -2.74
C GLU A 50 -1.18 -8.08 -1.45
N CYS A 51 -2.51 -8.10 -1.33
CA CYS A 51 -3.17 -8.59 -0.13
C CYS A 51 -4.50 -9.25 -0.47
N THR A 52 -4.78 -10.36 0.21
CA THR A 52 -6.05 -11.06 0.10
C THR A 52 -7.13 -10.39 0.94
N PRO A 53 -8.43 -10.69 0.72
CA PRO A 53 -9.52 -10.02 1.45
C PRO A 53 -9.44 -10.14 2.96
N GLY A 54 -9.88 -9.07 3.63
CA GLY A 54 -9.93 -8.95 5.06
C GLY A 54 -9.78 -7.50 5.49
N ARG A 55 -9.80 -7.24 6.81
CA ARG A 55 -9.77 -5.89 7.34
C ARG A 55 -8.71 -5.80 8.45
N PHE A 56 -7.91 -4.75 8.41
CA PHE A 56 -6.81 -4.56 9.38
C PHE A 56 -6.58 -3.08 9.66
N PRO A 57 -6.06 -2.76 10.89
CA PRO A 57 -5.73 -1.38 11.22
C PRO A 57 -4.44 -0.94 10.54
N SER A 58 -4.30 0.36 10.33
CA SER A 58 -3.11 0.93 9.71
C SER A 58 -2.89 2.35 10.20
N ASN A 59 -1.63 2.79 10.22
CA ASN A 59 -1.29 4.17 10.50
C ASN A 59 -0.07 4.60 9.69
N ARG A 60 0.07 5.91 9.52
CA ARG A 60 1.20 6.53 8.81
C ARG A 60 1.93 7.49 9.75
N GLU A 61 2.49 6.98 10.83
CA GLU A 61 3.17 7.83 11.83
C GLU A 61 4.46 8.43 11.29
N ALA A 62 5.22 7.66 10.52
CA ALA A 62 6.58 8.04 10.11
C ALA A 62 6.68 8.66 8.72
N ALA A 63 5.70 8.43 7.86
CA ALA A 63 5.77 8.85 6.46
C ALA A 63 4.39 8.80 5.82
N SER A 64 4.22 9.55 4.73
CA SER A 64 3.03 9.45 3.88
C SER A 64 3.16 8.24 2.96
N GLU A 65 2.02 7.75 2.48
CA GLU A 65 2.00 6.71 1.46
C GLU A 65 1.07 7.12 0.32
N THR A 66 1.60 7.06 -0.91
CA THR A 66 0.81 7.23 -2.12
C THR A 66 0.68 5.87 -2.78
N CYS A 67 -0.53 5.50 -3.17
CA CYS A 67 -0.80 4.21 -3.79
C CYS A 67 -1.53 4.37 -5.11
N TYR A 68 -1.18 3.50 -6.06
CA TYR A 68 -1.92 3.31 -7.29
C TYR A 68 -2.44 1.87 -7.32
N ILE A 69 -3.75 1.70 -7.42
CA ILE A 69 -4.36 0.36 -7.40
C ILE A 69 -4.27 -0.23 -8.81
N LEU A 70 -3.53 -1.34 -8.93
CA LEU A 70 -3.37 -2.06 -10.18
C LEU A 70 -4.53 -3.01 -10.45
N LYS A 71 -5.01 -3.68 -9.39
CA LYS A 71 -6.17 -4.56 -9.45
C LYS A 71 -6.82 -4.66 -8.08
N GLY A 72 -8.09 -5.02 -8.06
CA GLY A 72 -8.85 -5.21 -6.85
C GLY A 72 -9.60 -3.96 -6.42
N ARG A 73 -10.09 -3.99 -5.18
CA ARG A 73 -10.88 -2.91 -4.62
C ARG A 73 -10.70 -2.89 -3.11
N VAL A 74 -10.55 -1.69 -2.56
CA VAL A 74 -10.34 -1.48 -1.14
C VAL A 74 -11.28 -0.41 -0.60
N ARG A 75 -11.52 -0.44 0.71
CA ARG A 75 -12.14 0.66 1.44
C ARG A 75 -11.19 1.13 2.50
N LEU A 76 -10.92 2.44 2.51
CA LEU A 76 -10.12 3.09 3.55
C LEU A 76 -11.09 3.80 4.49
N THR A 77 -11.01 3.51 5.78
CA THR A 77 -11.83 4.17 6.80
C THR A 77 -10.94 5.06 7.64
N ASN A 78 -11.28 6.35 7.71
CA ASN A 78 -10.58 7.33 8.51
C ASN A 78 -10.92 7.18 9.99
N GLU A 79 -10.14 7.82 10.84
CA GLU A 79 -10.33 7.74 12.30
C GLU A 79 -11.72 8.23 12.75
N ASP A 80 -12.31 9.17 12.02
CA ASP A 80 -13.66 9.68 12.31
C ASP A 80 -14.80 8.78 11.81
N GLY A 81 -14.47 7.64 11.20
CA GLY A 81 -15.44 6.70 10.67
C GLY A 81 -15.85 6.93 9.21
N SER A 82 -15.46 8.06 8.62
CA SER A 82 -15.73 8.30 7.20
C SER A 82 -14.88 7.37 6.35
N SER A 83 -15.33 7.00 5.16
CA SER A 83 -14.62 6.06 4.30
C SER A 83 -14.69 6.43 2.82
N LYS A 84 -13.73 5.87 2.07
CA LYS A 84 -13.67 5.94 0.62
C LYS A 84 -13.36 4.56 0.06
N GLU A 85 -14.00 4.19 -1.03
CA GLU A 85 -13.61 3.02 -1.80
C GLU A 85 -12.75 3.42 -2.98
N VAL A 86 -11.73 2.62 -3.25
CA VAL A 86 -10.75 2.87 -4.32
C VAL A 86 -10.55 1.56 -5.08
N GLY A 87 -10.60 1.62 -6.39
CA GLY A 87 -10.47 0.46 -7.26
C GLY A 87 -9.36 0.61 -8.28
N ALA A 88 -9.23 -0.42 -9.13
CA ALA A 88 -8.19 -0.46 -10.17
C ALA A 88 -8.21 0.81 -11.03
N GLY A 89 -7.02 1.36 -11.27
CA GLY A 89 -6.87 2.60 -12.05
C GLY A 89 -6.97 3.87 -11.22
N GLU A 90 -7.22 3.76 -9.92
CA GLU A 90 -7.36 4.92 -9.05
C GLU A 90 -6.19 5.05 -8.09
N MET A 91 -5.95 6.27 -7.63
CA MET A 91 -4.89 6.56 -6.66
C MET A 91 -5.50 6.98 -5.33
N LEU A 92 -4.72 6.77 -4.27
CA LEU A 92 -5.04 7.31 -2.94
C LEU A 92 -3.77 7.82 -2.28
N VAL A 93 -3.94 8.72 -1.32
CA VAL A 93 -2.85 9.22 -0.50
C VAL A 93 -3.26 9.09 0.96
N LEU A 94 -2.38 8.47 1.74
CA LEU A 94 -2.48 8.44 3.20
C LEU A 94 -1.43 9.41 3.74
N PRO A 95 -1.83 10.63 4.14
CA PRO A 95 -0.88 11.63 4.63
C PRO A 95 -0.21 11.18 5.93
N ARG A 96 1.00 11.66 6.17
CA ARG A 96 1.69 11.42 7.43
C ARG A 96 0.80 11.84 8.60
N GLY A 97 0.67 10.98 9.57
CA GLY A 97 -0.23 11.17 10.72
C GLY A 97 -1.59 10.47 10.56
N TRP A 98 -1.89 9.97 9.37
CA TRP A 98 -3.15 9.26 9.14
C TRP A 98 -3.24 8.00 10.01
N LYS A 99 -4.43 7.78 10.56
CA LYS A 99 -4.79 6.54 11.25
C LYS A 99 -6.15 6.09 10.74
N GLY A 100 -6.31 4.78 10.61
CA GLY A 100 -7.57 4.22 10.15
C GLY A 100 -7.45 2.74 9.89
N GLU A 101 -8.22 2.27 8.93
CA GLU A 101 -8.18 0.87 8.57
C GLU A 101 -8.36 0.64 7.07
N TRP A 102 -7.80 -0.47 6.61
CA TRP A 102 -7.98 -0.99 5.27
C TRP A 102 -8.96 -2.15 5.30
N ALA A 103 -9.91 -2.15 4.41
CA ALA A 103 -10.71 -3.32 4.09
C ALA A 103 -10.37 -3.73 2.66
N ILE A 104 -9.81 -4.91 2.50
CA ILE A 104 -9.54 -5.48 1.18
C ILE A 104 -10.80 -6.21 0.76
N LEU A 105 -11.55 -5.60 -0.16
CA LEU A 105 -12.85 -6.12 -0.62
C LEU A 105 -12.68 -7.20 -1.68
N GLU A 106 -11.66 -7.05 -2.54
CA GLU A 106 -11.24 -8.02 -3.54
C GLU A 106 -9.73 -8.10 -3.46
N GLU A 107 -9.13 -9.22 -3.78
CA GLU A 107 -7.67 -9.33 -3.76
C GLU A 107 -7.05 -8.16 -4.53
N THR A 108 -6.19 -7.42 -3.86
CA THR A 108 -5.70 -6.13 -4.34
C THR A 108 -4.20 -6.16 -4.53
N ARG A 109 -3.75 -5.60 -5.66
CA ARG A 109 -2.34 -5.29 -5.90
C ARG A 109 -2.21 -3.80 -6.12
N LYS A 110 -1.22 -3.18 -5.47
CA LYS A 110 -0.95 -1.76 -5.61
C LYS A 110 0.53 -1.49 -5.83
N ILE A 111 0.82 -0.37 -6.50
CA ILE A 111 2.12 0.28 -6.43
C ILE A 111 2.07 1.19 -5.20
N PHE A 112 3.10 1.15 -4.38
CA PHE A 112 3.21 2.06 -3.24
C PHE A 112 4.44 2.96 -3.38
N VAL A 113 4.28 4.19 -2.91
CA VAL A 113 5.36 5.14 -2.72
C VAL A 113 5.27 5.62 -1.27
N ILE A 114 6.25 5.27 -0.47
CA ILE A 114 6.34 5.73 0.92
C ILE A 114 7.38 6.83 0.95
N HIS A 115 7.01 7.99 1.47
CA HIS A 115 7.88 9.16 1.43
C HIS A 115 7.80 9.96 2.73
N ASN A 116 8.96 10.42 3.20
CA ASN A 116 9.06 11.25 4.39
C ASN A 116 8.77 12.71 4.02
N ASP A 117 7.58 13.17 4.37
CA ASP A 117 7.25 14.58 4.21
C ASP A 117 7.59 15.34 5.49
N ALA A 118 7.75 16.63 5.35
CA ALA A 118 7.81 17.50 6.51
C ALA A 118 6.46 17.45 7.25
N VAL A 119 6.52 17.54 8.55
CA VAL A 119 5.34 17.61 9.41
C VAL A 119 4.76 19.03 9.40
#